data_6dc86124cc504953de4c2cefd397b394
#
_entry.id   6dc86124cc504953de4c2cefd397b394
#
_cell.length_a   1.000
_cell.length_b   1.000
_cell.length_c   1.000
_cell.angle_alpha   90.00
_cell.angle_beta   90.00
_cell.angle_gamma   90.00
#
_symmetry.space_group_name_H-M   'P 1'
#
loop_
_entity.id
_entity.type
_entity.pdbx_description
1 polymer ?
#
loop_
_entity_poly.entity_id
_entity_poly.type
_entity_poly.pdbx_seq_one_letter_code
_entity_poly.pdbx_strand_id
1 'polypeptide(L)'
;MRKTLPVLLSAVVLATVCGAIQAADEPQPIHAGTRVLHSGSMIVEIGDPDSPDCRWNKGLRFSPVANVIRVEFNGRDFCYSPVSGGSLTYLGGLPMEFDIGQEPFQPDPPGYNEGSNGSPFLKIGVGILSRNSSAYNFSSSYPVVELAQTTTTWESDRAHFVQTLSGTANGYSCRFEEDVIVKNDRIIMHYVLTNTGTKTFTTEQYLHNFLTFSGNGVGPNYRVYFPYEMTASPELQQWEPPVLMQVGRGLKWVDNNPPMVGLANMVLYTQTISSVPKTWIYKPDDYLGPDAIAVEQSAIGQRAIIDSSLRSAYVGIWTTNYQVSPEQFIIVTLAPGEVADFTRTYRFSTDGSAPQDCTGDRIINANDLSALSSAWLSEPDGASWNPSCDLSADDRIDNEDLAVLAKVWGRDAAGPAPVARWPMDEAAGLVAVDGAGSHDGSLMGFTAGGSQWVAGRTGGGLEFDGTDDYVEVEGYPGACGREARAVLAWVKTRGTAAARLPVIAWGTNEPEAYWLMEVDEDQRLRLSCGSGFISANEQQVGDGDWHHVGVVLDPVDPGRPLVSDVLLYVDGQRRTIYKMLEAEINTGCIENVRIGAAHSIGESTFAGTLDEVTIYDAVVGPTAVQEAYLK
;
A
#
# COMPACT_ATOMS: atom_id res chain seq x y z
N MET A 1 44.90 -0.14 82.66
CA MET A 1 44.97 0.87 81.52
C MET A 1 44.50 0.16 80.25
N ARG A 2 43.24 0.30 79.88
CA ARG A 2 42.69 -0.18 78.63
C ARG A 2 42.27 1.05 77.86
N LYS A 3 42.87 1.24 76.68
CA LYS A 3 42.50 2.32 75.71
C LYS A 3 41.37 1.79 74.86
N THR A 4 40.27 2.52 74.86
CA THR A 4 39.14 2.33 73.98
C THR A 4 39.35 3.13 72.73
N LEU A 5 39.31 2.51 71.56
CA LEU A 5 39.21 3.17 70.22
C LEU A 5 37.73 3.45 69.94
N PRO A 6 37.39 4.59 69.31
CA PRO A 6 36.06 4.85 68.81
C PRO A 6 35.88 4.24 67.39
N VAL A 7 34.76 3.55 67.19
CA VAL A 7 34.30 3.08 65.90
C VAL A 7 33.66 4.24 65.15
N LEU A 8 34.23 4.63 63.99
CA LEU A 8 33.58 5.53 63.03
C LEU A 8 32.55 4.76 62.22
N LEU A 9 31.26 5.06 62.39
CA LEU A 9 30.19 4.66 61.50
C LEU A 9 30.22 5.57 60.24
N SER A 10 30.61 4.99 59.12
CA SER A 10 30.43 5.65 57.79
C SER A 10 29.00 5.41 57.34
N ALA A 11 28.18 6.47 57.35
CA ALA A 11 26.88 6.47 56.71
C ALA A 11 27.08 6.60 55.19
N VAL A 12 26.79 5.51 54.48
CA VAL A 12 26.67 5.53 53.00
C VAL A 12 25.32 6.18 52.66
N VAL A 13 25.36 7.41 52.16
CA VAL A 13 24.18 8.07 51.57
C VAL A 13 23.98 7.45 50.20
N LEU A 14 22.97 6.59 50.06
CA LEU A 14 22.45 6.14 48.78
C LEU A 14 21.68 7.31 48.17
N ALA A 15 22.32 8.06 47.28
CA ALA A 15 21.63 9.00 46.42
C ALA A 15 20.81 8.21 45.37
N THR A 16 19.53 8.06 45.62
CA THR A 16 18.57 7.60 44.59
C THR A 16 18.52 8.62 43.50
N VAL A 17 19.21 8.37 42.39
CA VAL A 17 19.02 9.14 41.14
C VAL A 17 17.66 8.70 40.60
N CYS A 18 16.62 9.41 41.01
CA CYS A 18 15.33 9.40 40.32
C CYS A 18 15.55 10.18 39.03
N GLY A 19 15.97 9.48 37.96
CA GLY A 19 15.94 10.04 36.61
C GLY A 19 14.48 10.39 36.31
N ALA A 20 14.19 11.67 36.23
CA ALA A 20 12.94 12.11 35.65
C ALA A 20 12.88 11.51 34.25
N ILE A 21 11.96 10.58 34.03
CA ILE A 21 11.52 10.20 32.68
C ILE A 21 10.97 11.50 32.11
N GLN A 22 11.71 12.13 31.22
CA GLN A 22 11.22 13.25 30.46
C GLN A 22 9.99 12.72 29.69
N ALA A 23 8.81 13.25 30.00
CA ALA A 23 7.63 12.97 29.20
C ALA A 23 8.03 13.29 27.75
N ALA A 24 7.78 12.38 26.84
CA ALA A 24 7.98 12.64 25.42
C ALA A 24 7.19 13.92 25.09
N ASP A 25 7.80 14.86 24.39
CA ASP A 25 7.11 16.07 23.99
C ASP A 25 5.87 15.66 23.16
N GLU A 26 4.70 16.15 23.57
CA GLU A 26 3.45 15.93 22.85
C GLU A 26 3.61 16.36 21.38
N PRO A 27 3.16 15.57 20.41
CA PRO A 27 3.31 15.90 19.00
C PRO A 27 2.58 17.21 18.69
N GLN A 28 3.26 18.10 17.96
CA GLN A 28 2.74 19.42 17.63
C GLN A 28 2.20 19.48 16.21
N PRO A 29 1.12 20.23 15.94
CA PRO A 29 0.59 20.40 14.60
C PRO A 29 1.60 21.18 13.73
N ILE A 30 1.70 20.81 12.44
CA ILE A 30 2.52 21.52 11.46
C ILE A 30 1.72 22.51 10.60
N HIS A 31 0.38 22.38 10.59
CA HIS A 31 -0.51 23.27 9.86
C HIS A 31 -1.18 24.27 10.82
N ALA A 32 -1.38 25.51 10.37
CA ALA A 32 -2.06 26.52 11.16
C ALA A 32 -3.55 26.16 11.35
N GLY A 33 -4.05 26.35 12.57
CA GLY A 33 -5.45 26.13 12.92
C GLY A 33 -5.87 24.66 12.94
N THR A 34 -4.96 23.78 13.30
CA THR A 34 -5.23 22.33 13.43
C THR A 34 -4.90 21.86 14.84
N ARG A 35 -5.37 20.67 15.20
CA ARG A 35 -5.02 19.94 16.43
C ARG A 35 -4.50 18.56 16.09
N VAL A 36 -3.75 17.98 17.01
CA VAL A 36 -3.16 16.65 16.87
C VAL A 36 -3.89 15.67 17.78
N LEU A 37 -4.26 14.52 17.21
CA LEU A 37 -4.58 13.30 17.94
C LEU A 37 -3.42 12.32 17.76
N HIS A 38 -3.15 11.49 18.75
CA HIS A 38 -2.09 10.50 18.64
C HIS A 38 -2.35 9.25 19.48
N SER A 39 -1.80 8.12 19.02
CA SER A 39 -1.80 6.85 19.74
C SER A 39 -0.58 6.04 19.30
N GLY A 40 0.32 5.72 20.22
CA GLY A 40 1.59 5.07 19.89
C GLY A 40 2.41 5.90 18.90
N SER A 41 2.74 5.33 17.75
CA SER A 41 3.47 6.02 16.65
C SER A 41 2.56 6.65 15.60
N MET A 42 1.24 6.59 15.78
CA MET A 42 0.27 7.24 14.92
C MET A 42 0.07 8.70 15.35
N ILE A 43 0.21 9.62 14.42
CA ILE A 43 -0.04 11.06 14.59
C ILE A 43 -1.04 11.49 13.52
N VAL A 44 -2.15 12.08 13.94
CA VAL A 44 -3.22 12.54 13.07
C VAL A 44 -3.49 14.02 13.33
N GLU A 45 -3.36 14.83 12.29
CA GLU A 45 -3.61 16.26 12.38
C GLU A 45 -5.00 16.57 11.79
N ILE A 46 -5.84 17.25 12.56
CA ILE A 46 -7.23 17.54 12.21
C ILE A 46 -7.46 19.04 12.23
N GLY A 47 -8.22 19.54 11.24
CA GLY A 47 -8.65 20.94 11.21
C GLY A 47 -9.52 21.28 12.42
N ASP A 48 -9.12 22.33 13.18
CA ASP A 48 -9.93 22.84 14.30
C ASP A 48 -11.00 23.79 13.75
N PRO A 49 -12.29 23.41 13.80
CA PRO A 49 -13.39 24.23 13.25
C PRO A 49 -13.55 25.57 14.02
N ASP A 50 -13.10 25.64 15.26
CA ASP A 50 -13.18 26.84 16.09
C ASP A 50 -12.02 27.82 15.85
N SER A 51 -10.96 27.38 15.16
CA SER A 51 -9.81 28.22 14.87
C SER A 51 -10.04 29.13 13.67
N PRO A 52 -9.84 30.46 13.82
CA PRO A 52 -9.91 31.38 12.68
C PRO A 52 -8.82 31.15 11.62
N ASP A 53 -7.72 30.50 12.00
CA ASP A 53 -6.58 30.20 11.14
C ASP A 53 -6.76 28.91 10.36
N CYS A 54 -7.76 28.09 10.71
CA CYS A 54 -8.07 26.88 9.99
C CYS A 54 -8.62 27.18 8.59
N ARG A 55 -7.90 26.77 7.56
CA ARG A 55 -8.34 26.96 6.17
C ARG A 55 -9.36 25.89 5.72
N TRP A 56 -9.35 24.73 6.34
CA TRP A 56 -10.17 23.57 5.95
C TRP A 56 -11.62 23.67 6.36
N ASN A 57 -11.99 24.66 7.18
CA ASN A 57 -13.38 24.92 7.61
C ASN A 57 -14.09 26.02 6.80
N LYS A 58 -13.50 26.52 5.70
CA LYS A 58 -13.98 27.73 4.99
C LYS A 58 -14.69 27.44 3.66
N GLY A 59 -14.66 26.19 3.18
CA GLY A 59 -15.36 25.79 1.97
C GLY A 59 -16.82 25.40 2.21
N LEU A 60 -17.60 25.27 1.14
CA LEU A 60 -18.99 24.81 1.18
C LEU A 60 -19.17 23.46 0.44
N ARG A 61 -18.08 22.89 -0.04
CA ARG A 61 -18.06 21.57 -0.68
C ARG A 61 -17.96 20.46 0.35
N PHE A 62 -16.87 20.44 1.08
CA PHE A 62 -16.60 19.44 2.12
C PHE A 62 -17.16 19.87 3.47
N SER A 63 -17.40 18.90 4.34
CA SER A 63 -17.72 19.19 5.74
C SER A 63 -16.58 20.03 6.36
N PRO A 64 -16.89 21.12 7.09
CA PRO A 64 -15.88 21.93 7.77
C PRO A 64 -15.33 21.29 9.04
N VAL A 65 -15.83 20.14 9.45
CA VAL A 65 -15.44 19.42 10.66
C VAL A 65 -14.80 18.08 10.33
N ALA A 66 -14.12 17.47 11.28
CA ALA A 66 -13.47 16.16 11.20
C ALA A 66 -12.51 16.00 10.00
N ASN A 67 -12.01 17.11 9.43
CA ASN A 67 -11.07 17.06 8.32
C ASN A 67 -9.71 16.57 8.81
N VAL A 68 -9.43 15.30 8.59
CA VAL A 68 -8.09 14.73 8.77
C VAL A 68 -7.17 15.32 7.70
N ILE A 69 -6.19 16.09 8.12
CA ILE A 69 -5.31 16.86 7.22
C ILE A 69 -4.02 16.09 6.94
N ARG A 70 -3.47 15.46 7.97
CA ARG A 70 -2.22 14.71 7.90
C ARG A 70 -2.36 13.42 8.69
N VAL A 71 -1.79 12.38 8.15
CA VAL A 71 -1.62 11.10 8.82
C VAL A 71 -0.14 10.74 8.75
N GLU A 72 0.49 10.58 9.92
CA GLU A 72 1.84 10.05 10.05
C GLU A 72 1.79 8.78 10.88
N PHE A 73 2.42 7.72 10.38
CA PHE A 73 2.58 6.46 11.10
C PHE A 73 4.02 5.96 10.95
N ASN A 74 4.68 5.65 12.09
CA ASN A 74 6.09 5.25 12.14
C ASN A 74 7.03 6.22 11.39
N GLY A 75 6.79 7.53 11.50
CA GLY A 75 7.58 8.56 10.82
C GLY A 75 7.39 8.66 9.32
N ARG A 76 6.30 8.09 8.77
CA ARG A 76 5.94 8.12 7.36
C ARG A 76 4.60 8.81 7.15
N ASP A 77 4.54 9.76 6.21
CA ASP A 77 3.30 10.45 5.84
C ASP A 77 2.47 9.64 4.84
N PHE A 78 1.14 9.70 4.98
CA PHE A 78 0.16 8.97 4.15
C PHE A 78 -0.82 9.87 3.39
N CYS A 79 -0.84 11.17 3.64
CA CYS A 79 -1.78 12.08 2.99
C CYS A 79 -1.07 13.24 2.32
N TYR A 80 -1.60 13.66 1.17
CA TYR A 80 -1.21 14.92 0.54
C TYR A 80 -1.92 16.06 1.25
N SER A 81 -1.13 16.96 1.84
CA SER A 81 -1.64 18.11 2.59
C SER A 81 -0.77 19.33 2.34
N PRO A 82 -1.13 20.18 1.37
CA PRO A 82 -0.35 21.36 1.07
C PRO A 82 -0.43 22.36 2.24
N VAL A 83 0.71 22.72 2.79
CA VAL A 83 0.84 23.68 3.92
C VAL A 83 0.29 25.06 3.55
N SER A 84 0.37 25.45 2.27
CA SER A 84 -0.14 26.73 1.77
C SER A 84 -0.67 26.59 0.34
N GLY A 85 -1.62 27.45 -0.03
CA GLY A 85 -2.24 27.44 -1.35
C GLY A 85 -3.37 26.42 -1.49
N GLY A 86 -3.81 26.18 -2.72
CA GLY A 86 -4.89 25.28 -3.07
C GLY A 86 -6.29 25.90 -3.01
N SER A 87 -7.22 25.26 -3.70
CA SER A 87 -8.62 25.66 -3.74
C SER A 87 -9.37 25.11 -2.54
N LEU A 88 -10.37 25.83 -2.03
CA LEU A 88 -11.30 25.34 -1.01
C LEU A 88 -12.18 24.18 -1.49
N THR A 89 -12.11 23.84 -2.76
CA THR A 89 -12.76 22.67 -3.39
C THR A 89 -11.84 21.45 -3.52
N TYR A 90 -10.53 21.60 -3.19
CA TYR A 90 -9.51 20.54 -3.23
C TYR A 90 -8.57 20.72 -2.04
N LEU A 91 -8.98 20.21 -0.88
CA LEU A 91 -8.32 20.53 0.38
C LEU A 91 -7.05 19.72 0.65
N GLY A 92 -7.02 18.44 0.30
CA GLY A 92 -6.03 17.47 0.77
C GLY A 92 -6.48 16.74 2.02
N GLY A 93 -5.74 15.73 2.46
CA GLY A 93 -6.11 14.88 3.58
C GLY A 93 -7.25 13.91 3.26
N LEU A 94 -8.18 13.73 4.18
CA LEU A 94 -9.34 12.84 4.06
C LEU A 94 -10.65 13.63 4.27
N PRO A 95 -10.95 14.65 3.45
CA PRO A 95 -12.16 15.44 3.63
C PRO A 95 -13.39 14.65 3.20
N MET A 96 -14.47 14.81 3.96
CA MET A 96 -15.75 14.20 3.70
C MET A 96 -16.68 15.11 2.88
N GLU A 97 -17.43 14.51 1.98
CA GLU A 97 -18.47 15.19 1.20
C GLU A 97 -19.76 14.37 1.15
N PHE A 98 -20.88 15.07 1.16
CA PHE A 98 -22.20 14.52 0.83
C PHE A 98 -22.68 15.07 -0.51
N ASP A 99 -23.39 14.26 -1.27
CA ASP A 99 -24.15 14.61 -2.47
C ASP A 99 -23.36 15.45 -3.49
N ILE A 100 -22.65 14.81 -4.40
CA ILE A 100 -21.90 15.51 -5.45
C ILE A 100 -22.76 15.83 -6.69
N GLY A 101 -23.94 15.24 -6.81
CA GLY A 101 -24.93 15.61 -7.81
C GLY A 101 -24.47 15.46 -9.25
N GLN A 102 -23.85 14.33 -9.58
CA GLN A 102 -23.47 14.02 -10.96
C GLN A 102 -24.43 12.99 -11.56
N GLU A 103 -25.44 13.51 -12.26
CA GLU A 103 -26.41 12.68 -12.99
C GLU A 103 -25.71 11.64 -13.88
N PRO A 104 -26.29 10.42 -14.03
CA PRO A 104 -27.63 10.02 -13.55
C PRO A 104 -27.65 9.26 -12.21
N PHE A 105 -26.54 9.10 -11.53
CA PHE A 105 -26.38 8.11 -10.45
C PHE A 105 -26.20 8.70 -9.06
N GLN A 106 -25.74 9.94 -8.98
CA GLN A 106 -25.39 10.60 -7.73
C GLN A 106 -26.50 11.56 -7.33
N PRO A 107 -27.05 11.43 -6.11
CA PRO A 107 -28.13 12.30 -5.68
C PRO A 107 -27.69 13.75 -5.58
N ASP A 108 -28.57 14.66 -5.98
CA ASP A 108 -28.44 16.06 -5.62
C ASP A 108 -28.79 16.26 -4.13
N PRO A 109 -28.24 17.28 -3.48
CA PRO A 109 -28.54 17.56 -2.07
C PRO A 109 -30.04 17.65 -1.81
N PRO A 110 -30.54 17.14 -0.65
CA PRO A 110 -31.96 17.12 -0.34
C PRO A 110 -32.63 18.49 -0.47
N GLY A 111 -33.69 18.55 -1.27
CA GLY A 111 -34.45 19.76 -1.56
C GLY A 111 -33.97 20.60 -2.74
N TYR A 112 -32.81 20.29 -3.33
CA TYR A 112 -32.26 21.08 -4.47
C TYR A 112 -33.20 21.10 -5.67
N ASN A 113 -33.73 19.96 -6.08
CA ASN A 113 -34.61 19.84 -7.26
C ASN A 113 -36.08 20.19 -6.98
N GLU A 114 -36.46 20.45 -5.73
CA GLU A 114 -37.83 20.78 -5.35
C GLU A 114 -38.16 22.26 -5.45
N GLY A 115 -37.17 23.10 -5.71
CA GLY A 115 -37.34 24.54 -5.73
C GLY A 115 -36.81 25.23 -6.98
N SER A 116 -37.01 26.54 -7.06
CA SER A 116 -36.40 27.43 -8.03
C SER A 116 -35.18 28.14 -7.46
N ASN A 117 -34.48 28.95 -8.29
CA ASN A 117 -33.39 29.78 -7.78
C ASN A 117 -33.87 30.66 -6.61
N GLY A 118 -33.07 30.68 -5.55
CA GLY A 118 -33.39 31.31 -4.28
C GLY A 118 -34.03 30.37 -3.24
N SER A 119 -34.48 29.16 -3.63
CA SER A 119 -35.04 28.18 -2.70
C SER A 119 -33.91 27.51 -1.86
N PRO A 120 -34.19 27.25 -0.55
CA PRO A 120 -33.23 26.58 0.32
C PRO A 120 -33.12 25.09 -0.01
N PHE A 121 -31.91 24.53 0.15
CA PHE A 121 -31.64 23.10 0.12
C PHE A 121 -30.66 22.70 1.25
N LEU A 122 -30.70 21.45 1.66
CA LEU A 122 -29.83 20.91 2.71
C LEU A 122 -28.53 20.38 2.09
N LYS A 123 -27.39 20.94 2.46
CA LYS A 123 -26.07 20.33 2.22
C LYS A 123 -25.60 19.73 3.54
N ILE A 124 -25.76 18.40 3.68
CA ILE A 124 -25.37 17.67 4.90
C ILE A 124 -23.87 17.91 5.18
N GLY A 125 -23.52 18.07 6.44
CA GLY A 125 -22.16 18.39 6.88
C GLY A 125 -21.78 19.87 6.73
N VAL A 126 -22.57 20.70 6.02
CA VAL A 126 -22.30 22.13 5.77
C VAL A 126 -23.38 23.04 6.35
N GLY A 127 -24.65 22.82 5.95
CA GLY A 127 -25.74 23.68 6.38
C GLY A 127 -26.89 23.78 5.38
N ILE A 128 -27.66 24.85 5.48
CA ILE A 128 -28.72 25.19 4.53
C ILE A 128 -28.18 26.24 3.57
N LEU A 129 -28.19 25.91 2.29
CA LEU A 129 -27.70 26.75 1.21
C LEU A 129 -28.87 27.14 0.30
N SER A 130 -28.68 28.16 -0.54
CA SER A 130 -29.70 28.64 -1.49
C SER A 130 -29.32 28.28 -2.92
N ARG A 131 -30.24 27.68 -3.66
CA ARG A 131 -30.09 27.33 -5.05
C ARG A 131 -29.84 28.56 -5.92
N ASN A 132 -28.86 28.51 -6.84
CA ASN A 132 -28.52 29.61 -7.74
C ASN A 132 -28.43 29.21 -9.21
N SER A 133 -28.64 27.93 -9.54
CA SER A 133 -28.57 27.38 -10.90
C SER A 133 -29.61 26.29 -11.13
N SER A 134 -29.86 25.92 -12.36
CA SER A 134 -30.84 24.86 -12.71
C SER A 134 -30.34 23.46 -12.36
N ALA A 135 -29.03 23.20 -12.47
CA ALA A 135 -28.40 21.96 -12.10
C ALA A 135 -27.47 22.19 -10.92
N TYR A 136 -27.40 21.21 -10.02
CA TYR A 136 -26.42 21.23 -8.93
C TYR A 136 -25.01 21.03 -9.48
N ASN A 137 -24.05 21.72 -8.88
CA ASN A 137 -22.63 21.52 -9.15
C ASN A 137 -21.83 21.71 -7.87
N PHE A 138 -21.21 20.64 -7.39
CA PHE A 138 -20.47 20.61 -6.13
C PHE A 138 -19.33 21.65 -6.04
N SER A 139 -18.77 22.07 -7.19
CA SER A 139 -17.70 23.07 -7.24
C SER A 139 -18.20 24.51 -7.26
N SER A 140 -19.53 24.73 -7.35
CA SER A 140 -20.13 26.05 -7.36
C SER A 140 -20.21 26.66 -5.97
N SER A 141 -20.17 27.99 -5.90
CA SER A 141 -20.45 28.70 -4.66
C SER A 141 -21.96 28.96 -4.56
N TYR A 142 -22.55 28.57 -3.45
CA TYR A 142 -23.98 28.78 -3.14
C TYR A 142 -24.14 29.79 -2.00
N PRO A 143 -25.15 30.69 -2.07
CA PRO A 143 -25.42 31.58 -0.95
C PRO A 143 -25.81 30.79 0.30
N VAL A 144 -25.22 31.18 1.44
CA VAL A 144 -25.50 30.56 2.72
C VAL A 144 -26.78 31.12 3.31
N VAL A 145 -27.69 30.24 3.71
CA VAL A 145 -28.89 30.57 4.49
C VAL A 145 -28.61 30.37 5.99
N GLU A 146 -28.05 29.19 6.33
CA GLU A 146 -27.66 28.84 7.70
C GLU A 146 -26.49 27.87 7.65
N LEU A 147 -25.39 28.15 8.33
CA LEU A 147 -24.35 27.15 8.57
C LEU A 147 -24.72 26.27 9.76
N ALA A 148 -24.35 25.00 9.69
CA ALA A 148 -24.52 24.10 10.81
C ALA A 148 -23.74 24.61 12.04
N GLN A 149 -24.40 24.61 13.20
CA GLN A 149 -23.73 24.92 14.46
C GLN A 149 -22.98 23.69 14.94
N THR A 150 -21.69 23.86 15.18
CA THR A 150 -20.80 22.78 15.59
C THR A 150 -20.46 22.89 17.07
N THR A 151 -20.48 21.77 17.78
CA THR A 151 -19.84 21.62 19.09
C THR A 151 -18.74 20.57 18.97
N THR A 152 -17.61 20.81 19.63
CA THR A 152 -16.42 19.97 19.54
C THR A 152 -15.95 19.52 20.92
N THR A 153 -15.49 18.27 21.02
CA THR A 153 -14.81 17.72 22.21
C THR A 153 -13.51 17.09 21.76
N TRP A 154 -12.43 17.37 22.48
CA TRP A 154 -11.09 16.91 22.14
C TRP A 154 -10.50 16.10 23.30
N GLU A 155 -9.97 14.93 22.96
CA GLU A 155 -9.14 14.07 23.81
C GLU A 155 -7.78 13.86 23.09
N SER A 156 -6.84 13.16 23.70
CA SER A 156 -5.52 12.93 23.10
C SER A 156 -5.58 12.04 21.85
N ASP A 157 -6.53 11.10 21.80
CA ASP A 157 -6.69 10.10 20.74
C ASP A 157 -8.08 10.13 20.08
N ARG A 158 -8.95 11.09 20.47
CA ARG A 158 -10.30 11.23 19.93
C ARG A 158 -10.72 12.69 19.76
N ALA A 159 -11.41 12.98 18.68
CA ALA A 159 -12.15 14.21 18.47
C ALA A 159 -13.61 13.88 18.16
N HIS A 160 -14.55 14.53 18.83
CA HIS A 160 -15.98 14.36 18.63
C HIS A 160 -16.61 15.68 18.19
N PHE A 161 -17.40 15.63 17.13
CA PHE A 161 -18.06 16.77 16.51
C PHE A 161 -19.56 16.53 16.41
N VAL A 162 -20.36 17.52 16.76
CA VAL A 162 -21.82 17.48 16.58
C VAL A 162 -22.26 18.70 15.83
N GLN A 163 -22.90 18.49 14.68
CA GLN A 163 -23.47 19.53 13.84
C GLN A 163 -24.99 19.53 13.94
N THR A 164 -25.59 20.68 14.19
CA THR A 164 -27.05 20.88 14.30
C THR A 164 -27.50 22.08 13.48
N LEU A 165 -28.74 22.03 13.02
CA LEU A 165 -29.44 23.11 12.34
C LEU A 165 -30.60 23.60 13.16
N SER A 166 -30.84 24.91 13.17
CA SER A 166 -32.00 25.51 13.85
C SER A 166 -33.24 25.52 12.94
N GLY A 167 -32.99 25.54 11.61
CA GLY A 167 -34.03 25.61 10.59
C GLY A 167 -34.20 24.34 9.77
N THR A 168 -35.06 24.41 8.77
CA THR A 168 -35.26 23.36 7.76
C THR A 168 -35.18 23.95 6.34
N ALA A 169 -34.66 23.17 5.41
CA ALA A 169 -34.70 23.49 3.99
C ALA A 169 -35.84 22.70 3.33
N ASN A 170 -36.99 23.34 3.09
CA ASN A 170 -38.18 22.71 2.48
C ASN A 170 -38.65 21.45 3.25
N GLY A 171 -38.47 21.41 4.59
CA GLY A 171 -38.78 20.26 5.44
C GLY A 171 -37.64 19.27 5.60
N TYR A 172 -36.48 19.48 5.00
CA TYR A 172 -35.27 18.73 5.22
C TYR A 172 -34.42 19.37 6.31
N SER A 173 -33.92 18.56 7.22
CA SER A 173 -32.97 18.92 8.28
C SER A 173 -32.27 17.70 8.80
N CYS A 174 -31.09 17.86 9.37
CA CYS A 174 -30.35 16.76 9.99
C CYS A 174 -29.60 17.19 11.25
N ARG A 175 -29.28 16.23 12.07
CA ARG A 175 -28.20 16.27 13.06
C ARG A 175 -27.13 15.29 12.60
N PHE A 176 -25.90 15.73 12.61
CA PHE A 176 -24.78 14.92 12.14
C PHE A 176 -23.68 14.90 13.19
N GLU A 177 -23.25 13.70 13.56
CA GLU A 177 -22.20 13.47 14.54
C GLU A 177 -21.05 12.73 13.87
N GLU A 178 -19.84 13.12 14.23
CA GLU A 178 -18.61 12.53 13.73
C GLU A 178 -17.63 12.33 14.89
N ASP A 179 -17.04 11.13 14.96
CA ASP A 179 -15.86 10.84 15.76
C ASP A 179 -14.67 10.56 14.87
N VAL A 180 -13.53 11.10 15.22
CA VAL A 180 -12.24 10.66 14.69
C VAL A 180 -11.47 10.06 15.86
N ILE A 181 -11.22 8.76 15.80
CA ILE A 181 -10.55 7.99 16.85
C ILE A 181 -9.24 7.45 16.29
N VAL A 182 -8.15 7.68 17.00
CA VAL A 182 -6.79 7.23 16.60
C VAL A 182 -6.37 6.10 17.51
N LYS A 183 -6.04 4.95 16.91
CA LYS A 183 -5.57 3.77 17.66
C LYS A 183 -4.39 3.12 16.93
N ASN A 184 -3.24 3.01 17.60
CA ASN A 184 -2.03 2.31 17.12
C ASN A 184 -1.72 2.52 15.62
N ASP A 185 -2.27 1.66 14.76
CA ASP A 185 -2.03 1.60 13.31
C ASP A 185 -3.20 2.14 12.47
N ARG A 186 -4.29 2.66 13.12
CA ARG A 186 -5.54 2.96 12.44
C ARG A 186 -6.21 4.26 12.87
N ILE A 187 -7.04 4.76 11.97
CA ILE A 187 -8.00 5.82 12.23
C ILE A 187 -9.40 5.24 12.03
N ILE A 188 -10.27 5.42 13.01
CA ILE A 188 -11.69 5.07 12.92
C ILE A 188 -12.47 6.38 12.83
N MET A 189 -13.22 6.57 11.75
CA MET A 189 -14.12 7.69 11.55
C MET A 189 -15.55 7.15 11.70
N HIS A 190 -16.20 7.49 12.80
CA HIS A 190 -17.56 7.04 13.11
C HIS A 190 -18.55 8.16 12.82
N TYR A 191 -19.66 7.83 12.20
CA TYR A 191 -20.67 8.77 11.71
C TYR A 191 -22.06 8.38 12.18
N VAL A 192 -22.78 9.36 12.72
CA VAL A 192 -24.21 9.21 13.07
C VAL A 192 -25.00 10.32 12.40
N LEU A 193 -25.76 9.97 11.36
CA LEU A 193 -26.63 10.90 10.64
C LEU A 193 -28.10 10.66 11.03
N THR A 194 -28.72 11.65 11.66
CA THR A 194 -30.13 11.62 12.04
C THR A 194 -30.95 12.56 11.16
N ASN A 195 -32.03 12.07 10.55
CA ASN A 195 -33.01 12.92 9.87
C ASN A 195 -33.91 13.63 10.91
N THR A 196 -33.64 14.91 11.15
CA THR A 196 -34.46 15.75 12.08
C THR A 196 -35.53 16.55 11.34
N GLY A 197 -35.64 16.39 10.02
CA GLY A 197 -36.67 17.02 9.19
C GLY A 197 -38.02 16.30 9.22
N THR A 198 -38.91 16.72 8.32
CA THR A 198 -40.28 16.17 8.18
C THR A 198 -40.43 15.35 6.88
N LYS A 199 -39.41 15.30 6.06
CA LYS A 199 -39.39 14.56 4.79
C LYS A 199 -38.31 13.50 4.79
N THR A 200 -38.58 12.37 4.12
CA THR A 200 -37.59 11.36 3.80
C THR A 200 -36.58 11.93 2.80
N PHE A 201 -35.31 11.69 3.00
CA PHE A 201 -34.27 12.00 2.02
C PHE A 201 -33.38 10.78 1.75
N THR A 202 -32.84 10.75 0.55
CA THR A 202 -31.73 9.86 0.17
C THR A 202 -30.50 10.74 0.00
N THR A 203 -29.39 10.31 0.56
CA THR A 203 -28.10 11.02 0.48
C THR A 203 -26.96 10.06 0.24
N GLU A 204 -25.91 10.58 -0.34
CA GLU A 204 -24.66 9.89 -0.62
C GLU A 204 -23.54 10.49 0.21
N GLN A 205 -22.67 9.65 0.75
CA GLN A 205 -21.50 10.08 1.51
C GLN A 205 -20.24 9.37 0.99
N TYR A 206 -19.15 10.11 0.85
CA TYR A 206 -17.82 9.57 0.59
C TYR A 206 -16.72 10.41 1.25
N LEU A 207 -15.51 9.85 1.32
CA LEU A 207 -14.30 10.62 1.63
C LEU A 207 -13.44 10.73 0.39
N HIS A 208 -12.97 11.94 0.13
CA HIS A 208 -11.97 12.18 -0.91
C HIS A 208 -10.59 11.88 -0.31
N ASN A 209 -10.04 10.71 -0.64
CA ASN A 209 -8.83 10.18 -0.03
C ASN A 209 -7.58 10.70 -0.76
N PHE A 210 -7.04 11.86 -0.37
CA PHE A 210 -5.84 12.39 -0.98
C PHE A 210 -4.58 11.65 -0.48
N LEU A 211 -4.49 10.33 -0.79
CA LEU A 211 -3.37 9.51 -0.35
C LEU A 211 -2.11 9.78 -1.17
N THR A 212 -1.01 10.00 -0.48
CA THR A 212 0.34 10.02 -1.03
C THR A 212 1.29 9.42 0.01
N PHE A 213 2.20 8.59 -0.42
CA PHE A 213 3.07 7.88 0.51
C PHE A 213 4.43 8.56 0.57
N SER A 214 4.72 9.22 1.71
CA SER A 214 5.95 9.97 1.97
C SER A 214 6.32 10.96 0.84
N GLY A 215 5.29 11.59 0.22
CA GLY A 215 5.48 12.55 -0.86
C GLY A 215 5.92 11.96 -2.20
N ASN A 216 5.95 10.63 -2.35
CA ASN A 216 6.30 9.99 -3.61
C ASN A 216 5.19 10.20 -4.65
N GLY A 217 5.59 10.64 -5.84
CA GLY A 217 4.67 10.80 -6.98
C GLY A 217 4.01 9.47 -7.38
N VAL A 218 2.78 9.59 -7.92
CA VAL A 218 2.05 8.43 -8.44
C VAL A 218 2.73 7.89 -9.68
N GLY A 219 2.84 6.58 -9.77
CA GLY A 219 3.50 5.89 -10.87
C GLY A 219 3.42 4.36 -10.69
N PRO A 220 4.23 3.59 -11.42
CA PRO A 220 4.17 2.12 -11.47
C PRO A 220 4.30 1.42 -10.11
N ASN A 221 4.76 2.15 -9.09
CA ASN A 221 4.89 1.64 -7.72
C ASN A 221 3.59 1.76 -6.92
N TYR A 222 2.60 2.50 -7.42
CA TYR A 222 1.28 2.59 -6.80
C TYR A 222 0.38 1.50 -7.34
N ARG A 223 -0.35 0.86 -6.44
CA ARG A 223 -1.37 -0.14 -6.73
C ARG A 223 -2.60 0.12 -5.87
N VAL A 224 -3.77 -0.15 -6.42
CA VAL A 224 -5.03 -0.18 -5.68
C VAL A 224 -5.60 -1.58 -5.83
N TYR A 225 -5.86 -2.25 -4.71
CA TYR A 225 -6.43 -3.60 -4.68
C TYR A 225 -7.87 -3.57 -4.19
N PHE A 226 -8.70 -4.37 -4.81
CA PHE A 226 -10.09 -4.56 -4.45
C PHE A 226 -10.30 -5.98 -3.92
N PRO A 227 -11.25 -6.20 -3.00
CA PRO A 227 -11.52 -7.53 -2.45
C PRO A 227 -12.26 -8.45 -3.43
N TYR A 228 -12.70 -7.91 -4.58
CA TYR A 228 -13.48 -8.59 -5.61
C TYR A 228 -12.82 -8.47 -6.99
N GLU A 229 -13.18 -9.39 -7.88
CA GLU A 229 -12.81 -9.27 -9.29
C GLU A 229 -13.57 -8.13 -9.95
N MET A 230 -12.85 -7.31 -10.69
CA MET A 230 -13.42 -6.18 -11.42
C MET A 230 -13.60 -6.54 -12.88
N THR A 231 -14.69 -6.10 -13.47
CA THR A 231 -14.82 -6.10 -14.93
C THR A 231 -14.47 -4.71 -15.45
N ALA A 232 -13.33 -4.59 -16.11
CA ALA A 232 -12.94 -3.34 -16.75
C ALA A 232 -13.90 -3.01 -17.88
N SER A 233 -14.29 -1.73 -17.98
CA SER A 233 -14.97 -1.28 -19.16
C SER A 233 -14.02 -1.30 -20.37
N PRO A 234 -14.54 -1.52 -21.61
CA PRO A 234 -13.73 -1.46 -22.82
C PRO A 234 -12.99 -0.11 -23.01
N GLU A 235 -13.42 0.94 -22.35
CA GLU A 235 -12.84 2.28 -22.45
C GLU A 235 -11.61 2.47 -21.58
N LEU A 236 -11.43 1.71 -20.47
CA LEU A 236 -10.15 1.59 -19.78
C LEU A 236 -9.07 0.99 -20.70
N GLN A 237 -9.48 0.16 -21.64
CA GLN A 237 -8.60 -0.48 -22.63
C GLN A 237 -8.30 0.44 -23.85
N GLN A 238 -8.98 1.58 -23.99
CA GLN A 238 -8.83 2.49 -25.14
C GLN A 238 -7.84 3.64 -24.92
N TRP A 239 -7.20 3.71 -23.77
CA TRP A 239 -6.16 4.69 -23.51
C TRP A 239 -4.85 4.24 -24.14
N GLU A 240 -4.42 4.93 -25.19
CA GLU A 240 -3.12 4.71 -25.82
C GLU A 240 -2.19 5.90 -25.56
N PRO A 241 -1.08 5.71 -24.85
CA PRO A 241 -0.72 4.56 -24.05
C PRO A 241 -1.57 4.44 -22.77
N PRO A 242 -1.83 3.25 -22.24
CA PRO A 242 -2.65 3.09 -21.04
C PRO A 242 -1.94 3.72 -19.85
N VAL A 243 -2.56 4.72 -19.23
CA VAL A 243 -2.07 5.39 -18.03
C VAL A 243 -2.29 4.52 -16.80
N LEU A 244 -3.36 3.73 -16.82
CA LEU A 244 -3.80 2.85 -15.75
C LEU A 244 -4.22 1.51 -16.35
N MET A 245 -3.72 0.44 -15.81
CA MET A 245 -4.08 -0.93 -16.21
C MET A 245 -4.86 -1.61 -15.11
N GLN A 246 -5.94 -2.30 -15.50
CA GLN A 246 -6.54 -3.30 -14.62
C GLN A 246 -5.69 -4.57 -14.68
N VAL A 247 -5.39 -5.11 -13.51
CA VAL A 247 -4.60 -6.33 -13.39
C VAL A 247 -5.26 -7.18 -12.29
N GLY A 248 -6.04 -8.17 -12.68
CA GLY A 248 -6.83 -9.00 -11.76
C GLY A 248 -7.78 -8.14 -10.90
N ARG A 249 -7.63 -8.23 -9.58
CA ARG A 249 -8.39 -7.46 -8.59
C ARG A 249 -7.80 -6.08 -8.29
N GLY A 250 -6.90 -5.56 -9.11
CA GLY A 250 -6.19 -4.32 -8.85
C GLY A 250 -6.11 -3.38 -10.03
N LEU A 251 -5.69 -2.16 -9.71
CA LEU A 251 -5.32 -1.13 -10.67
C LEU A 251 -3.84 -0.79 -10.45
N LYS A 252 -3.11 -0.60 -11.55
CA LYS A 252 -1.69 -0.25 -11.56
C LYS A 252 -1.44 0.90 -12.54
N TRP A 253 -0.62 1.85 -12.16
CA TRP A 253 -0.16 2.91 -13.06
C TRP A 253 1.00 2.42 -13.92
N VAL A 254 0.98 2.77 -15.21
CA VAL A 254 1.98 2.31 -16.19
C VAL A 254 3.18 3.25 -16.24
N ASP A 255 2.95 4.56 -16.09
CA ASP A 255 3.98 5.58 -16.20
C ASP A 255 4.22 6.35 -14.91
N ASN A 256 5.45 6.86 -14.74
CA ASN A 256 5.76 7.90 -13.77
C ASN A 256 5.18 9.24 -14.23
N ASN A 257 4.60 10.02 -13.30
CA ASN A 257 3.89 11.26 -13.59
C ASN A 257 2.76 11.06 -14.60
N PRO A 258 1.76 10.22 -14.29
CA PRO A 258 0.61 10.14 -15.18
C PRO A 258 0.11 11.58 -15.41
N PRO A 259 -0.15 11.98 -16.66
CA PRO A 259 -0.72 13.29 -16.90
C PRO A 259 -1.96 13.43 -16.01
N MET A 260 -2.24 14.66 -15.55
CA MET A 260 -3.48 14.96 -14.81
C MET A 260 -4.65 14.73 -15.78
N VAL A 261 -4.87 13.49 -16.11
CA VAL A 261 -6.00 13.06 -16.90
C VAL A 261 -7.14 13.07 -15.93
N GLY A 262 -8.21 13.73 -16.29
CA GLY A 262 -9.44 13.65 -15.54
C GLY A 262 -10.00 12.23 -15.50
N LEU A 263 -9.25 11.31 -14.87
CA LEU A 263 -9.74 10.02 -14.37
C LEU A 263 -10.78 10.24 -13.27
N ALA A 264 -11.17 11.49 -13.07
CA ALA A 264 -12.24 11.94 -12.20
C ALA A 264 -13.58 11.20 -12.41
N ASN A 265 -13.68 10.34 -13.42
CA ASN A 265 -14.92 9.68 -13.80
C ASN A 265 -14.80 8.16 -13.85
N MET A 266 -13.77 7.55 -13.25
CA MET A 266 -13.73 6.10 -13.10
C MET A 266 -14.51 5.72 -11.84
N VAL A 267 -15.69 5.16 -12.03
CA VAL A 267 -16.56 4.71 -10.93
C VAL A 267 -16.75 3.20 -11.02
N LEU A 268 -16.56 2.54 -9.88
CA LEU A 268 -16.79 1.11 -9.72
C LEU A 268 -18.20 0.88 -9.19
N TYR A 269 -19.04 0.19 -9.93
CA TYR A 269 -20.40 -0.14 -9.50
C TYR A 269 -20.47 -1.49 -8.81
N THR A 270 -21.32 -1.54 -7.81
CA THR A 270 -21.63 -2.77 -7.07
C THR A 270 -22.90 -3.46 -7.57
N GLN A 271 -23.59 -2.89 -8.57
CA GLN A 271 -24.82 -3.46 -9.15
C GLN A 271 -24.87 -3.22 -10.66
N THR A 272 -25.41 -4.17 -11.41
CA THR A 272 -25.64 -4.04 -12.85
C THR A 272 -26.79 -3.07 -13.12
N ILE A 273 -26.48 -1.85 -13.54
CA ILE A 273 -27.46 -0.88 -13.97
C ILE A 273 -27.44 -0.84 -15.50
N SER A 274 -28.53 -1.22 -16.15
CA SER A 274 -28.62 -1.38 -17.61
C SER A 274 -28.47 -0.10 -18.44
N SER A 275 -28.29 1.05 -17.80
CA SER A 275 -28.20 2.39 -18.44
C SER A 275 -26.88 3.10 -18.19
N VAL A 276 -25.87 2.43 -17.66
CA VAL A 276 -24.58 3.03 -17.26
C VAL A 276 -23.70 3.36 -18.48
N PRO A 277 -23.09 4.55 -18.55
CA PRO A 277 -22.08 4.87 -19.54
C PRO A 277 -20.89 3.92 -19.44
N LYS A 278 -20.24 3.61 -20.55
CA LYS A 278 -19.27 2.52 -20.74
C LYS A 278 -17.90 2.70 -20.06
N THR A 279 -17.70 3.72 -19.22
CA THR A 279 -16.44 4.03 -18.51
C THR A 279 -16.32 3.44 -17.11
N TRP A 280 -17.11 2.41 -16.80
CA TRP A 280 -17.31 1.96 -15.43
C TRP A 280 -16.73 0.57 -15.16
N ILE A 281 -16.16 0.37 -13.96
CA ILE A 281 -15.70 -0.94 -13.48
C ILE A 281 -16.79 -1.52 -12.58
N TYR A 282 -17.18 -2.77 -12.82
CA TYR A 282 -18.29 -3.42 -12.14
C TYR A 282 -17.81 -4.40 -11.08
N LYS A 283 -18.43 -4.38 -9.92
CA LYS A 283 -18.37 -5.42 -8.90
C LYS A 283 -19.39 -6.52 -9.26
N PRO A 284 -19.08 -7.81 -9.06
CA PRO A 284 -20.07 -8.87 -9.24
C PRO A 284 -21.32 -8.65 -8.37
N ASP A 285 -22.50 -8.83 -8.96
CA ASP A 285 -23.79 -8.64 -8.27
C ASP A 285 -23.98 -9.55 -7.04
N ASP A 286 -23.31 -10.70 -7.04
CA ASP A 286 -23.36 -11.73 -6.00
C ASP A 286 -22.22 -11.61 -4.96
N TYR A 287 -21.36 -10.59 -5.06
CA TYR A 287 -20.29 -10.42 -4.10
C TYR A 287 -20.82 -9.96 -2.74
N LEU A 288 -20.68 -10.84 -1.75
CA LEU A 288 -21.12 -10.61 -0.35
C LEU A 288 -19.96 -10.37 0.63
N GLY A 289 -18.72 -10.31 0.12
CA GLY A 289 -17.53 -10.13 0.95
C GLY A 289 -17.31 -8.69 1.45
N PRO A 290 -16.21 -8.44 2.17
CA PRO A 290 -15.84 -7.13 2.68
C PRO A 290 -15.57 -6.12 1.56
N ASP A 291 -15.72 -4.83 1.84
CA ASP A 291 -15.51 -3.73 0.89
C ASP A 291 -14.13 -3.07 1.02
N ALA A 292 -13.22 -3.65 1.78
CA ALA A 292 -11.89 -3.08 2.06
C ALA A 292 -11.07 -2.87 0.77
N ILE A 293 -10.59 -1.65 0.56
CA ILE A 293 -9.73 -1.27 -0.55
C ILE A 293 -8.33 -1.01 -0.01
N ALA A 294 -7.31 -1.59 -0.61
CA ALA A 294 -5.93 -1.30 -0.23
C ALA A 294 -5.25 -0.43 -1.29
N VAL A 295 -4.53 0.58 -0.85
CA VAL A 295 -3.61 1.38 -1.65
C VAL A 295 -2.20 1.10 -1.17
N GLU A 296 -1.29 0.83 -2.07
CA GLU A 296 0.10 0.49 -1.75
C GLU A 296 1.07 1.31 -2.60
N GLN A 297 2.17 1.76 -1.97
CA GLN A 297 3.37 2.21 -2.64
C GLN A 297 4.47 1.18 -2.37
N SER A 298 4.57 0.21 -3.28
CA SER A 298 5.36 -1.01 -3.09
C SER A 298 6.87 -0.78 -2.99
N ALA A 299 7.41 0.31 -3.59
CA ALA A 299 8.86 0.60 -3.51
C ALA A 299 9.35 0.98 -2.09
N ILE A 300 8.45 1.45 -1.24
CA ILE A 300 8.78 1.87 0.13
C ILE A 300 8.00 1.10 1.20
N GLY A 301 7.23 0.08 0.80
CA GLY A 301 6.47 -0.77 1.70
C GLY A 301 5.33 -0.05 2.45
N GLN A 302 4.89 1.13 2.00
CA GLN A 302 3.77 1.83 2.62
C GLN A 302 2.44 1.37 2.04
N ARG A 303 1.47 1.14 2.92
CA ARG A 303 0.14 0.68 2.55
C ARG A 303 -0.92 1.32 3.42
N ALA A 304 -2.06 1.66 2.82
CA ALA A 304 -3.27 2.08 3.50
C ALA A 304 -4.42 1.15 3.10
N ILE A 305 -5.18 0.66 4.07
CA ILE A 305 -6.40 -0.12 3.84
C ILE A 305 -7.57 0.72 4.30
N ILE A 306 -8.58 0.87 3.45
CA ILE A 306 -9.78 1.65 3.70
C ILE A 306 -10.96 0.68 3.73
N ASP A 307 -11.65 0.62 4.85
CA ASP A 307 -12.82 -0.23 5.02
C ASP A 307 -14.04 0.57 5.48
N SER A 308 -15.23 0.02 5.30
CA SER A 308 -16.49 0.63 5.69
C SER A 308 -17.44 -0.41 6.26
N SER A 309 -18.09 -0.09 7.39
CA SER A 309 -19.12 -0.96 7.99
C SER A 309 -20.38 -1.04 7.14
N LEU A 310 -20.68 0.00 6.34
CA LEU A 310 -21.70 -0.04 5.31
C LEU A 310 -21.08 -0.35 3.95
N ARG A 311 -21.77 -1.17 3.16
CA ARG A 311 -21.36 -1.45 1.79
C ARG A 311 -21.41 -0.21 0.93
N SER A 312 -20.35 0.01 0.19
CA SER A 312 -20.36 1.01 -0.86
C SER A 312 -21.32 0.62 -1.98
N ALA A 313 -22.13 1.56 -2.41
CA ALA A 313 -22.96 1.41 -3.61
C ALA A 313 -22.06 1.31 -4.86
N TYR A 314 -20.95 2.05 -4.87
CA TYR A 314 -19.94 2.07 -5.91
C TYR A 314 -18.64 2.67 -5.36
N VAL A 315 -17.55 2.55 -6.13
CA VAL A 315 -16.25 3.14 -5.82
C VAL A 315 -15.79 4.02 -6.97
N GLY A 316 -15.39 5.23 -6.66
CA GLY A 316 -14.69 6.12 -7.57
C GLY A 316 -13.18 6.00 -7.43
N ILE A 317 -12.44 6.20 -8.50
CA ILE A 317 -10.99 6.37 -8.46
C ILE A 317 -10.66 7.74 -9.05
N TRP A 318 -10.09 8.58 -8.22
CA TRP A 318 -9.53 9.85 -8.65
C TRP A 318 -8.02 9.85 -8.42
N THR A 319 -7.25 10.39 -9.37
CA THR A 319 -5.79 10.40 -9.26
C THR A 319 -5.18 11.61 -9.96
N THR A 320 -4.04 12.03 -9.45
CA THR A 320 -3.13 12.98 -10.10
C THR A 320 -1.72 12.39 -10.09
N ASN A 321 -0.75 13.14 -10.58
CA ASN A 321 0.66 12.78 -10.45
C ASN A 321 1.19 12.80 -9.00
N TYR A 322 0.40 13.23 -8.01
CA TYR A 322 0.83 13.33 -6.61
C TYR A 322 0.00 12.49 -5.64
N GLN A 323 -1.20 12.05 -6.02
CA GLN A 323 -2.14 11.45 -5.10
C GLN A 323 -3.10 10.48 -5.76
N VAL A 324 -3.52 9.48 -4.99
CA VAL A 324 -4.52 8.46 -5.36
C VAL A 324 -5.66 8.54 -4.39
N SER A 325 -6.89 8.61 -4.88
CA SER A 325 -8.11 8.65 -4.09
C SER A 325 -9.07 7.55 -4.54
N PRO A 326 -9.06 6.37 -3.93
CA PRO A 326 -10.18 5.45 -4.02
C PRO A 326 -11.29 5.95 -3.10
N GLU A 327 -12.48 6.11 -3.66
CA GLU A 327 -13.62 6.76 -3.02
C GLU A 327 -14.80 5.80 -2.94
N GLN A 328 -15.08 5.29 -1.74
CA GLN A 328 -16.22 4.42 -1.47
C GLN A 328 -17.45 5.28 -1.20
N PHE A 329 -18.47 5.15 -2.05
CA PHE A 329 -19.71 5.91 -1.95
C PHE A 329 -20.78 5.09 -1.23
N ILE A 330 -21.26 5.58 -0.09
CA ILE A 330 -22.33 5.00 0.69
C ILE A 330 -23.61 5.78 0.42
N ILE A 331 -24.70 5.09 0.12
CA ILE A 331 -26.02 5.69 -0.09
C ILE A 331 -26.95 5.22 1.03
N VAL A 332 -27.59 6.17 1.71
CA VAL A 332 -28.56 5.90 2.75
C VAL A 332 -29.86 6.67 2.48
N THR A 333 -31.00 6.06 2.84
CA THR A 333 -32.32 6.70 2.80
C THR A 333 -32.87 6.73 4.20
N LEU A 334 -33.23 7.92 4.70
CA LEU A 334 -33.70 8.13 6.07
C LEU A 334 -35.07 8.79 6.06
N ALA A 335 -36.07 8.12 6.63
CA ALA A 335 -37.35 8.72 6.98
C ALA A 335 -37.17 9.67 8.18
N PRO A 336 -38.15 10.58 8.45
CA PRO A 336 -38.11 11.44 9.62
C PRO A 336 -37.88 10.67 10.92
N GLY A 337 -36.85 11.05 11.68
CA GLY A 337 -36.44 10.42 12.93
C GLY A 337 -35.55 9.18 12.78
N GLU A 338 -35.31 8.69 11.56
CA GLU A 338 -34.36 7.58 11.32
C GLU A 338 -32.91 8.03 11.40
N VAL A 339 -32.06 7.07 11.73
CA VAL A 339 -30.62 7.24 11.96
C VAL A 339 -29.83 6.28 11.07
N ALA A 340 -28.79 6.78 10.42
CA ALA A 340 -27.71 5.95 9.86
C ALA A 340 -26.50 6.05 10.79
N ASP A 341 -25.96 4.89 11.16
CA ASP A 341 -24.80 4.72 12.04
C ASP A 341 -23.79 3.83 11.32
N PHE A 342 -22.59 4.35 11.05
CA PHE A 342 -21.58 3.63 10.29
C PHE A 342 -20.16 4.13 10.57
N THR A 343 -19.17 3.30 10.25
CA THR A 343 -17.75 3.62 10.41
C THR A 343 -17.00 3.51 9.09
N ARG A 344 -15.89 4.26 9.00
CA ARG A 344 -14.80 4.04 8.05
C ARG A 344 -13.51 3.86 8.80
N THR A 345 -12.79 2.80 8.50
CA THR A 345 -11.53 2.48 9.15
C THR A 345 -10.39 2.58 8.15
N TYR A 346 -9.36 3.32 8.51
CA TYR A 346 -8.09 3.40 7.77
C TYR A 346 -7.03 2.69 8.59
N ARG A 347 -6.39 1.68 8.00
CA ARG A 347 -5.23 1.01 8.59
C ARG A 347 -3.98 1.35 7.79
N PHE A 348 -2.86 1.52 8.48
CA PHE A 348 -1.61 1.92 7.86
C PHE A 348 -0.50 0.94 8.19
N SER A 349 0.39 0.67 7.21
CA SER A 349 1.64 -0.05 7.44
C SER A 349 2.80 0.63 6.71
N THR A 350 4.02 0.47 7.23
CA THR A 350 5.21 1.18 6.74
C THR A 350 6.36 0.27 6.33
N ASP A 351 6.21 -1.02 6.55
CA ASP A 351 7.28 -2.02 6.44
C ASP A 351 6.94 -3.16 5.47
N GLY A 352 5.81 -3.05 4.76
CA GLY A 352 5.32 -4.13 3.91
C GLY A 352 4.85 -5.37 4.69
N SER A 353 4.78 -5.28 6.04
CA SER A 353 4.25 -6.37 6.85
C SER A 353 2.82 -6.70 6.46
N ALA A 354 2.50 -7.98 6.49
CA ALA A 354 1.15 -8.43 6.26
C ALA A 354 0.24 -7.95 7.42
N PRO A 355 -0.98 -7.48 7.13
CA PRO A 355 -1.92 -7.06 8.18
C PRO A 355 -2.26 -8.16 9.19
N GLN A 356 -1.91 -9.41 8.86
CA GLN A 356 -2.20 -10.61 9.65
C GLN A 356 -1.08 -11.00 10.64
N ASP A 357 0.01 -10.24 10.67
CA ASP A 357 1.05 -10.35 11.69
C ASP A 357 0.55 -9.66 12.98
N CYS A 358 -0.15 -10.43 13.81
CA CYS A 358 -0.77 -9.95 15.06
C CYS A 358 0.26 -9.60 16.13
N THR A 359 1.46 -10.15 16.03
CA THR A 359 2.56 -9.96 17.00
C THR A 359 3.53 -8.87 16.60
N GLY A 360 3.56 -8.49 15.31
CA GLY A 360 4.51 -7.53 14.75
C GLY A 360 5.93 -8.09 14.63
N ASP A 361 6.10 -9.43 14.69
CA ASP A 361 7.39 -10.08 14.58
C ASP A 361 7.80 -10.41 13.14
N ARG A 362 6.95 -10.05 12.17
CA ARG A 362 7.07 -10.26 10.72
C ARG A 362 6.96 -11.72 10.26
N ILE A 363 6.49 -12.61 11.14
CA ILE A 363 6.27 -14.02 10.82
C ILE A 363 4.83 -14.38 11.15
N ILE A 364 4.04 -14.79 10.18
CA ILE A 364 2.69 -15.27 10.42
C ILE A 364 2.74 -16.73 10.82
N ASN A 365 2.67 -17.00 12.12
CA ASN A 365 2.90 -18.32 12.70
C ASN A 365 2.03 -18.59 13.95
N ALA A 366 2.44 -19.57 14.75
CA ALA A 366 1.74 -19.94 15.97
C ALA A 366 1.71 -18.83 17.04
N ASN A 367 2.62 -17.85 16.99
CA ASN A 367 2.59 -16.71 17.90
C ASN A 367 1.41 -15.79 17.61
N ASP A 368 1.10 -15.56 16.32
CA ASP A 368 -0.05 -14.75 15.90
C ASP A 368 -1.36 -15.44 16.27
N LEU A 369 -1.45 -16.75 16.07
CA LEU A 369 -2.58 -17.53 16.54
C LEU A 369 -2.70 -17.49 18.07
N SER A 370 -1.59 -17.52 18.78
CA SER A 370 -1.56 -17.39 20.25
C SER A 370 -2.00 -15.99 20.69
N ALA A 371 -1.57 -14.93 19.99
CA ALA A 371 -2.00 -13.56 20.24
C ALA A 371 -3.51 -13.42 19.99
N LEU A 372 -3.99 -13.88 18.82
CA LEU A 372 -5.41 -13.88 18.47
C LEU A 372 -6.25 -14.70 19.48
N SER A 373 -5.81 -15.91 19.86
CA SER A 373 -6.53 -16.72 20.83
C SER A 373 -6.53 -16.14 22.25
N SER A 374 -5.49 -15.39 22.64
CA SER A 374 -5.42 -14.69 23.91
C SER A 374 -6.39 -13.51 23.99
N ALA A 375 -6.70 -12.93 22.84
CA ALA A 375 -7.66 -11.84 22.70
C ALA A 375 -9.07 -12.33 22.26
N TRP A 376 -9.30 -13.65 22.23
CA TRP A 376 -10.52 -14.26 21.71
C TRP A 376 -11.79 -13.78 22.41
N LEU A 377 -12.81 -13.42 21.62
CA LEU A 377 -14.09 -12.84 22.04
C LEU A 377 -13.93 -11.55 22.84
N SER A 378 -12.85 -10.83 22.67
CA SER A 378 -12.70 -9.49 23.22
C SER A 378 -13.23 -8.43 22.22
N GLU A 379 -13.63 -7.31 22.80
CA GLU A 379 -14.09 -6.10 22.12
C GLU A 379 -13.26 -4.91 22.61
N PRO A 380 -13.24 -3.76 21.92
CA PRO A 380 -12.61 -2.54 22.42
C PRO A 380 -13.04 -2.28 23.88
N ASP A 381 -12.15 -1.81 24.71
CA ASP A 381 -12.29 -1.65 26.17
C ASP A 381 -12.22 -2.94 27.01
N GLY A 382 -12.18 -4.11 26.40
CA GLY A 382 -11.91 -5.37 27.09
C GLY A 382 -10.44 -5.51 27.54
N ALA A 383 -10.19 -6.09 28.71
CA ALA A 383 -8.84 -6.24 29.26
C ALA A 383 -7.90 -7.11 28.39
N SER A 384 -8.45 -7.97 27.54
CA SER A 384 -7.71 -8.82 26.61
C SER A 384 -7.71 -8.29 25.16
N TRP A 385 -8.30 -7.12 24.92
CA TRP A 385 -8.35 -6.55 23.58
C TRP A 385 -6.95 -6.34 22.99
N ASN A 386 -6.75 -6.87 21.80
CA ASN A 386 -5.55 -6.62 21.00
C ASN A 386 -5.98 -6.17 19.60
N PRO A 387 -5.90 -4.87 19.31
CA PRO A 387 -6.36 -4.33 18.02
C PRO A 387 -5.61 -4.89 16.81
N SER A 388 -4.38 -5.41 17.00
CA SER A 388 -3.64 -6.07 15.92
C SER A 388 -4.21 -7.45 15.55
N CYS A 389 -5.05 -8.03 16.40
CA CYS A 389 -5.71 -9.31 16.15
C CYS A 389 -7.14 -9.17 15.58
N ASP A 390 -7.70 -7.96 15.60
CA ASP A 390 -8.94 -7.64 14.88
C ASP A 390 -8.64 -7.48 13.39
N LEU A 391 -8.55 -8.62 12.71
CA LEU A 391 -8.14 -8.70 11.31
C LEU A 391 -9.31 -8.46 10.34
N SER A 392 -10.53 -8.71 10.80
CA SER A 392 -11.78 -8.44 10.08
C SER A 392 -12.20 -6.96 10.15
N ALA A 393 -11.72 -6.22 11.17
CA ALA A 393 -12.03 -4.82 11.47
C ALA A 393 -13.49 -4.58 11.91
N ASP A 394 -14.07 -5.54 12.62
CA ASP A 394 -15.42 -5.47 13.12
C ASP A 394 -15.53 -5.14 14.63
N ASP A 395 -14.39 -4.73 15.23
CA ASP A 395 -14.24 -4.45 16.67
C ASP A 395 -14.50 -5.67 17.56
N ARG A 396 -14.31 -6.87 17.03
CA ARG A 396 -14.42 -8.11 17.76
C ARG A 396 -13.38 -9.10 17.29
N ILE A 397 -12.79 -9.87 18.18
CA ILE A 397 -11.81 -10.91 17.82
C ILE A 397 -12.48 -12.27 17.90
N ASP A 398 -12.81 -12.86 16.75
CA ASP A 398 -13.52 -14.13 16.68
C ASP A 398 -13.13 -14.99 15.46
N ASN A 399 -14.06 -15.83 14.99
CA ASN A 399 -13.80 -16.73 13.88
C ASN A 399 -13.62 -16.04 12.52
N GLU A 400 -14.03 -14.79 12.36
CA GLU A 400 -13.80 -14.02 11.14
C GLU A 400 -12.32 -13.61 11.06
N ASP A 401 -11.70 -13.18 12.18
CA ASP A 401 -10.27 -12.89 12.25
C ASP A 401 -9.42 -14.14 12.05
N LEU A 402 -9.83 -15.24 12.69
CA LEU A 402 -9.18 -16.54 12.46
C LEU A 402 -9.24 -16.97 10.99
N ALA A 403 -10.35 -16.71 10.30
CA ALA A 403 -10.47 -17.01 8.88
C ALA A 403 -9.55 -16.13 8.02
N VAL A 404 -9.34 -14.87 8.40
CA VAL A 404 -8.37 -13.97 7.74
C VAL A 404 -6.95 -14.45 7.98
N LEU A 405 -6.59 -14.78 9.23
CA LEU A 405 -5.28 -15.34 9.58
C LEU A 405 -4.99 -16.67 8.85
N ALA A 406 -5.98 -17.55 8.78
CA ALA A 406 -5.84 -18.86 8.15
C ALA A 406 -5.53 -18.81 6.64
N LYS A 407 -5.95 -17.75 5.93
CA LYS A 407 -5.66 -17.57 4.50
C LYS A 407 -4.17 -17.33 4.22
N VAL A 408 -3.43 -16.86 5.21
CA VAL A 408 -2.02 -16.49 5.08
C VAL A 408 -1.13 -17.27 6.04
N TRP A 409 -1.69 -18.28 6.71
CA TRP A 409 -1.00 -19.09 7.71
C TRP A 409 0.32 -19.69 7.19
N GLY A 410 1.37 -19.52 7.96
CA GLY A 410 2.71 -20.00 7.61
C GLY A 410 3.44 -19.11 6.60
N ARG A 411 2.92 -17.93 6.25
CA ARG A 411 3.67 -16.94 5.49
C ARG A 411 4.57 -16.14 6.44
N ASP A 412 5.83 -16.05 6.05
CA ASP A 412 6.79 -15.18 6.74
C ASP A 412 6.48 -13.71 6.40
N ALA A 413 6.20 -12.90 7.41
CA ALA A 413 5.93 -11.48 7.23
C ALA A 413 7.20 -10.69 6.87
N ALA A 414 8.38 -11.21 7.19
CA ALA A 414 9.68 -10.69 6.73
C ALA A 414 10.02 -11.10 5.29
N GLY A 415 9.21 -11.95 4.70
CA GLY A 415 9.41 -12.52 3.39
C GLY A 415 9.52 -14.05 3.42
N PRO A 416 9.40 -14.70 2.25
CA PRO A 416 9.50 -16.15 2.15
C PRO A 416 10.91 -16.63 2.47
N ALA A 417 11.04 -17.86 2.97
CA ALA A 417 12.33 -18.53 3.01
C ALA A 417 12.81 -18.86 1.58
N PRO A 418 14.13 -18.77 1.30
CA PRO A 418 14.64 -19.17 0.01
C PRO A 418 14.48 -20.68 -0.22
N VAL A 419 14.14 -21.06 -1.45
CA VAL A 419 14.06 -22.47 -1.86
C VAL A 419 15.40 -23.01 -2.31
N ALA A 420 16.31 -22.13 -2.76
CA ALA A 420 17.72 -22.44 -3.04
C ALA A 420 18.58 -21.19 -2.81
N ARG A 421 19.79 -21.37 -2.28
CA ARG A 421 20.75 -20.29 -2.04
C ARG A 421 22.17 -20.82 -2.19
N TRP A 422 22.93 -20.21 -3.10
CA TRP A 422 24.35 -20.47 -3.31
C TRP A 422 25.16 -19.28 -2.80
N PRO A 423 25.68 -19.37 -1.55
CA PRO A 423 26.47 -18.29 -0.94
C PRO A 423 27.84 -18.10 -1.61
N MET A 424 28.31 -19.05 -2.42
CA MET A 424 29.61 -19.04 -3.09
C MET A 424 30.80 -18.91 -2.11
N ASP A 425 30.67 -19.48 -0.92
CA ASP A 425 31.66 -19.40 0.16
C ASP A 425 32.70 -20.53 0.14
N GLU A 426 32.70 -21.36 -0.89
CA GLU A 426 33.64 -22.46 -1.02
C GLU A 426 35.06 -21.95 -1.27
N ALA A 427 36.04 -22.56 -0.64
CA ALA A 427 37.45 -22.22 -0.82
C ALA A 427 38.14 -23.06 -1.91
N ALA A 428 37.52 -24.14 -2.38
CA ALA A 428 38.04 -25.04 -3.39
C ALA A 428 36.98 -26.02 -3.89
N GLY A 429 37.26 -26.70 -5.00
CA GLY A 429 36.38 -27.72 -5.57
C GLY A 429 35.57 -27.19 -6.74
N LEU A 430 34.68 -28.05 -7.25
CA LEU A 430 33.83 -27.80 -8.42
C LEU A 430 32.35 -27.95 -8.07
N VAL A 431 31.96 -27.62 -6.84
CA VAL A 431 30.58 -27.66 -6.36
C VAL A 431 30.26 -26.36 -5.67
N ALA A 432 29.19 -25.71 -6.05
CA ALA A 432 28.54 -24.62 -5.31
C ALA A 432 27.43 -25.22 -4.44
N VAL A 433 27.57 -25.12 -3.14
CA VAL A 433 26.67 -25.78 -2.18
C VAL A 433 25.40 -24.95 -2.00
N ASP A 434 24.24 -25.61 -2.03
CA ASP A 434 22.96 -24.97 -1.69
C ASP A 434 22.81 -24.88 -0.16
N GLY A 435 22.93 -23.68 0.37
CA GLY A 435 22.77 -23.39 1.79
C GLY A 435 21.32 -23.37 2.30
N ALA A 436 20.32 -23.43 1.42
CA ALA A 436 18.91 -23.39 1.79
C ALA A 436 18.20 -24.73 1.61
N GLY A 437 18.63 -25.56 0.65
CA GLY A 437 17.97 -26.80 0.28
C GLY A 437 18.94 -27.93 0.00
N SER A 438 18.74 -28.61 -1.12
CA SER A 438 19.57 -29.75 -1.57
C SER A 438 19.89 -29.66 -3.08
N HIS A 439 19.97 -28.46 -3.61
CA HIS A 439 20.19 -28.18 -5.02
C HIS A 439 21.63 -27.69 -5.27
N ASP A 440 22.63 -28.55 -4.93
CA ASP A 440 24.02 -28.25 -5.16
C ASP A 440 24.31 -28.09 -6.67
N GLY A 441 25.09 -27.09 -7.02
CA GLY A 441 25.46 -26.81 -8.41
C GLY A 441 26.87 -27.33 -8.77
N SER A 442 27.00 -27.94 -9.95
CA SER A 442 28.30 -28.40 -10.52
C SER A 442 28.90 -27.28 -11.36
N LEU A 443 30.15 -26.93 -11.09
CA LEU A 443 30.92 -25.95 -11.86
C LEU A 443 31.35 -26.56 -13.21
N MET A 444 30.91 -25.97 -14.30
CA MET A 444 31.18 -26.38 -15.68
C MET A 444 32.07 -25.33 -16.34
N GLY A 445 33.06 -25.77 -17.13
CA GLY A 445 34.06 -24.91 -17.76
C GLY A 445 35.25 -24.58 -16.84
N PHE A 446 35.06 -24.51 -15.55
CA PHE A 446 36.07 -24.15 -14.57
C PHE A 446 37.21 -25.14 -14.47
N THR A 447 38.41 -24.64 -14.21
CA THR A 447 39.61 -25.50 -13.99
C THR A 447 39.65 -26.00 -12.54
N ALA A 448 40.05 -27.24 -12.33
CA ALA A 448 40.04 -27.90 -11.02
C ALA A 448 41.03 -27.33 -9.98
N GLY A 449 41.53 -26.12 -10.14
CA GLY A 449 42.58 -25.54 -9.30
C GLY A 449 42.09 -24.68 -8.10
N GLY A 450 40.79 -24.38 -8.01
CA GLY A 450 40.20 -23.56 -6.94
C GLY A 450 40.47 -22.06 -7.05
N SER A 451 41.11 -21.57 -8.12
CA SER A 451 41.40 -20.14 -8.33
C SER A 451 40.16 -19.32 -8.69
N GLN A 452 39.05 -19.95 -9.06
CA GLN A 452 37.75 -19.35 -9.33
C GLN A 452 37.01 -18.88 -8.06
N TRP A 453 37.36 -19.46 -6.92
CA TRP A 453 36.81 -19.02 -5.63
C TRP A 453 37.64 -17.82 -5.14
N VAL A 454 37.01 -16.67 -5.13
CA VAL A 454 37.62 -15.36 -4.84
C VAL A 454 36.93 -14.70 -3.63
N ALA A 455 37.39 -13.53 -3.21
CA ALA A 455 36.67 -12.74 -2.22
C ALA A 455 35.36 -12.21 -2.81
N GLY A 456 34.25 -12.51 -2.15
CA GLY A 456 32.94 -12.06 -2.53
C GLY A 456 32.59 -10.69 -1.95
N ARG A 457 31.32 -10.33 -2.02
CA ARG A 457 30.74 -9.19 -1.31
C ARG A 457 30.57 -9.53 0.17
N THR A 458 30.15 -10.76 0.45
CA THR A 458 30.03 -11.34 1.78
C THR A 458 30.77 -12.69 1.77
N GLY A 459 31.84 -12.82 2.53
CA GLY A 459 32.61 -14.07 2.52
C GLY A 459 33.32 -14.34 1.20
N GLY A 460 32.99 -15.46 0.55
CA GLY A 460 33.49 -15.88 -0.75
C GLY A 460 32.67 -15.39 -1.92
N GLY A 461 33.12 -15.69 -3.13
CA GLY A 461 32.42 -15.45 -4.37
C GLY A 461 32.98 -16.32 -5.51
N LEU A 462 32.21 -16.55 -6.54
CA LEU A 462 32.63 -17.34 -7.70
C LEU A 462 32.90 -16.41 -8.89
N GLU A 463 34.14 -16.48 -9.42
CA GLU A 463 34.58 -15.68 -10.58
C GLU A 463 34.42 -16.48 -11.88
N PHE A 464 33.66 -15.92 -12.82
CA PHE A 464 33.39 -16.44 -14.17
C PHE A 464 34.27 -15.72 -15.21
N ASP A 465 34.83 -16.46 -16.16
CA ASP A 465 35.77 -15.90 -17.14
C ASP A 465 35.09 -15.22 -18.35
N GLY A 466 33.81 -15.44 -18.56
CA GLY A 466 33.02 -14.92 -19.69
C GLY A 466 33.18 -15.71 -20.98
N THR A 467 33.68 -16.95 -20.90
CA THR A 467 33.93 -17.81 -22.06
C THR A 467 33.07 -19.07 -22.06
N ASP A 468 33.20 -19.93 -21.04
CA ASP A 468 32.47 -21.20 -20.93
C ASP A 468 32.17 -21.60 -19.48
N ASP A 469 32.44 -20.70 -18.52
CA ASP A 469 32.16 -20.90 -17.11
C ASP A 469 30.67 -20.76 -16.79
N TYR A 470 30.07 -21.73 -16.10
CA TYR A 470 28.75 -21.66 -15.52
C TYR A 470 28.55 -22.71 -14.41
N VAL A 471 27.51 -22.55 -13.60
CA VAL A 471 27.09 -23.57 -12.64
C VAL A 471 25.82 -24.24 -13.15
N GLU A 472 25.81 -25.56 -13.25
CA GLU A 472 24.65 -26.39 -13.61
C GLU A 472 24.06 -27.00 -12.34
N VAL A 473 22.77 -26.74 -12.05
CA VAL A 473 22.07 -27.31 -10.92
C VAL A 473 21.24 -28.51 -11.40
N GLU A 474 21.86 -29.67 -11.48
CA GLU A 474 21.27 -30.87 -12.08
C GLU A 474 19.99 -31.33 -11.35
N GLY A 475 18.92 -31.56 -12.10
CA GLY A 475 17.63 -32.02 -11.58
C GLY A 475 16.78 -30.93 -10.90
N TYR A 476 17.19 -29.66 -10.96
CA TYR A 476 16.43 -28.53 -10.44
C TYR A 476 16.01 -27.57 -11.55
N PRO A 477 14.71 -27.58 -11.95
CA PRO A 477 14.21 -26.74 -13.02
C PRO A 477 13.84 -25.31 -12.56
N GLY A 478 14.16 -24.93 -11.33
CA GLY A 478 13.79 -23.63 -10.76
C GLY A 478 12.28 -23.50 -10.48
N ALA A 479 11.85 -22.27 -10.29
CA ALA A 479 10.43 -21.97 -10.13
C ALA A 479 9.72 -21.95 -11.49
N CYS A 480 8.80 -22.86 -11.69
CA CYS A 480 8.13 -23.13 -12.96
C CYS A 480 6.75 -22.46 -13.08
N GLY A 481 6.19 -22.49 -14.30
CA GLY A 481 4.81 -22.07 -14.57
C GLY A 481 4.60 -20.58 -14.38
N ARG A 482 3.45 -20.25 -13.80
CA ARG A 482 2.95 -18.88 -13.61
C ARG A 482 3.06 -18.38 -12.19
N GLU A 483 3.60 -19.17 -11.29
CA GLU A 483 3.66 -18.85 -9.87
C GLU A 483 4.59 -17.66 -9.57
N ALA A 484 4.28 -16.94 -8.49
CA ALA A 484 5.13 -15.88 -7.95
C ALA A 484 6.52 -16.42 -7.62
N ARG A 485 7.55 -15.64 -7.87
CA ARG A 485 8.95 -16.00 -7.61
C ARG A 485 9.85 -14.80 -7.48
N ALA A 486 11.03 -14.99 -6.89
CA ALA A 486 12.04 -13.96 -6.88
C ALA A 486 13.46 -14.56 -7.03
N VAL A 487 14.37 -13.75 -7.54
CA VAL A 487 15.80 -14.01 -7.54
C VAL A 487 16.52 -12.81 -6.99
N LEU A 488 17.43 -13.03 -6.05
CA LEU A 488 18.34 -12.02 -5.53
C LEU A 488 19.78 -12.50 -5.74
N ALA A 489 20.70 -11.59 -6.02
CA ALA A 489 22.12 -11.89 -6.15
C ALA A 489 23.01 -10.67 -5.94
N TRP A 490 24.24 -10.85 -5.54
CA TRP A 490 25.30 -9.86 -5.70
C TRP A 490 26.04 -10.11 -7.00
N VAL A 491 26.23 -9.06 -7.79
CA VAL A 491 26.92 -9.10 -9.08
C VAL A 491 28.05 -8.08 -9.11
N LYS A 492 29.19 -8.48 -9.70
CA LYS A 492 30.29 -7.59 -10.02
C LYS A 492 30.82 -7.94 -11.39
N THR A 493 30.55 -7.10 -12.38
CA THR A 493 30.97 -7.36 -13.76
C THR A 493 32.47 -7.10 -13.96
N ARG A 494 33.07 -7.73 -14.97
CA ARG A 494 34.45 -7.46 -15.36
C ARG A 494 34.52 -6.26 -16.31
N GLY A 495 34.21 -5.07 -15.82
CA GLY A 495 34.14 -3.83 -16.59
C GLY A 495 32.91 -3.71 -17.48
N THR A 496 32.88 -2.69 -18.34
CA THR A 496 31.77 -2.40 -19.24
C THR A 496 31.72 -3.39 -20.40
N ALA A 497 30.81 -4.37 -20.32
CA ALA A 497 30.60 -5.31 -21.42
C ALA A 497 29.60 -4.72 -22.44
N ALA A 498 29.89 -4.87 -23.72
CA ALA A 498 28.97 -4.54 -24.81
C ALA A 498 28.00 -5.72 -25.12
N ALA A 499 28.01 -6.76 -24.29
CA ALA A 499 27.21 -7.97 -24.43
C ALA A 499 26.34 -8.18 -23.19
N ARG A 500 25.25 -8.92 -23.34
CA ARG A 500 24.43 -9.36 -22.23
C ARG A 500 25.19 -10.35 -21.36
N LEU A 501 25.09 -10.21 -20.05
CA LEU A 501 25.74 -11.06 -19.07
C LEU A 501 24.67 -11.81 -18.27
N PRO A 502 24.40 -13.09 -18.58
CA PRO A 502 23.44 -13.91 -17.83
C PRO A 502 23.87 -14.09 -16.37
N VAL A 503 23.01 -13.75 -15.42
CA VAL A 503 23.24 -14.00 -13.99
C VAL A 503 22.71 -15.38 -13.61
N ILE A 504 21.44 -15.67 -13.97
CA ILE A 504 20.80 -16.95 -13.72
C ILE A 504 19.67 -17.18 -14.73
N ALA A 505 19.50 -18.42 -15.18
CA ALA A 505 18.48 -18.82 -16.14
C ALA A 505 17.90 -20.21 -15.85
N TRP A 506 16.65 -20.42 -16.24
CA TRP A 506 15.99 -21.73 -16.31
C TRP A 506 14.77 -21.70 -17.24
N GLY A 507 14.10 -22.85 -17.42
CA GLY A 507 12.92 -22.99 -18.29
C GLY A 507 13.24 -23.69 -19.60
N THR A 508 12.69 -23.20 -20.71
CA THR A 508 12.99 -23.71 -22.07
C THR A 508 13.22 -22.54 -23.01
N ASN A 509 13.91 -22.76 -24.12
CA ASN A 509 14.15 -21.72 -25.13
C ASN A 509 12.93 -21.53 -26.08
N GLU A 510 11.72 -21.72 -25.58
CA GLU A 510 10.48 -21.44 -26.30
C GLU A 510 9.95 -20.05 -25.92
N PRO A 511 9.21 -19.36 -26.77
CA PRO A 511 8.56 -18.10 -26.41
C PRO A 511 7.76 -18.23 -25.11
N GLU A 512 7.94 -17.26 -24.20
CA GLU A 512 7.28 -17.18 -22.88
C GLU A 512 7.70 -18.28 -21.86
N ALA A 513 8.57 -19.23 -22.26
CA ALA A 513 8.88 -20.41 -21.47
C ALA A 513 10.25 -20.41 -20.78
N TYR A 514 11.01 -19.32 -20.81
CA TYR A 514 12.23 -19.18 -20.02
C TYR A 514 12.19 -17.97 -19.07
N TRP A 515 13.03 -18.03 -18.06
CA TRP A 515 13.35 -16.98 -17.13
C TRP A 515 14.86 -16.72 -17.18
N LEU A 516 15.26 -15.48 -17.48
CA LEU A 516 16.66 -15.08 -17.55
C LEU A 516 16.86 -13.73 -16.89
N MET A 517 17.49 -13.72 -15.71
CA MET A 517 18.01 -12.50 -15.10
C MET A 517 19.40 -12.22 -15.63
N GLU A 518 19.64 -11.03 -16.14
CA GLU A 518 20.86 -10.63 -16.83
C GLU A 518 21.23 -9.17 -16.61
N VAL A 519 22.48 -8.80 -16.87
CA VAL A 519 22.90 -7.43 -17.12
C VAL A 519 22.85 -7.20 -18.64
N ASP A 520 22.08 -6.20 -19.09
CA ASP A 520 21.87 -5.96 -20.51
C ASP A 520 22.99 -5.13 -21.17
N GLU A 521 22.88 -4.91 -22.47
CA GLU A 521 23.84 -4.13 -23.28
C GLU A 521 23.93 -2.65 -22.85
N ASP A 522 22.94 -2.10 -22.15
CA ASP A 522 22.97 -0.78 -21.56
C ASP A 522 23.51 -0.79 -20.11
N GLN A 523 24.10 -1.90 -19.66
CA GLN A 523 24.69 -2.13 -18.33
C GLN A 523 23.63 -2.11 -17.20
N ARG A 524 22.40 -2.51 -17.49
CA ARG A 524 21.27 -2.44 -16.57
C ARG A 524 20.77 -3.84 -16.19
N LEU A 525 20.22 -3.96 -14.99
CA LEU A 525 19.46 -5.16 -14.61
C LEU A 525 18.28 -5.35 -15.55
N ARG A 526 18.15 -6.58 -16.07
CA ARG A 526 17.06 -6.99 -16.95
C ARG A 526 16.55 -8.38 -16.59
N LEU A 527 15.23 -8.56 -16.70
CA LEU A 527 14.61 -9.86 -16.87
C LEU A 527 14.20 -10.02 -18.33
N SER A 528 14.53 -11.16 -18.92
CA SER A 528 14.03 -11.62 -20.20
C SER A 528 13.23 -12.91 -20.02
N CYS A 529 12.08 -13.01 -20.69
CA CYS A 529 11.23 -14.19 -20.69
C CYS A 529 10.67 -14.40 -22.10
N GLY A 530 11.29 -15.29 -22.88
CA GLY A 530 10.86 -15.58 -24.25
C GLY A 530 10.75 -14.35 -25.13
N SER A 531 9.53 -13.95 -25.48
CA SER A 531 9.26 -12.80 -26.36
C SER A 531 9.27 -11.44 -25.66
N GLY A 532 9.29 -11.40 -24.32
CA GLY A 532 9.21 -10.18 -23.52
C GLY A 532 10.46 -9.88 -22.69
N PHE A 533 10.54 -8.67 -22.20
CA PHE A 533 11.60 -8.27 -21.28
C PHE A 533 11.26 -6.99 -20.50
N ILE A 534 11.97 -6.76 -19.40
CA ILE A 534 11.92 -5.52 -18.62
C ILE A 534 13.31 -5.17 -18.11
N SER A 535 13.76 -3.93 -18.29
CA SER A 535 15.06 -3.41 -17.82
C SER A 535 14.87 -2.27 -16.83
N ALA A 536 15.73 -2.24 -15.81
CA ALA A 536 15.74 -1.21 -14.77
C ALA A 536 16.25 0.14 -15.30
N ASN A 537 15.72 1.23 -14.75
CA ASN A 537 16.21 2.59 -14.98
C ASN A 537 17.19 3.03 -13.86
N GLU A 538 17.76 4.23 -14.02
CA GLU A 538 18.48 5.04 -13.03
C GLU A 538 19.86 4.56 -12.62
N GLN A 539 20.14 3.26 -12.55
CA GLN A 539 21.45 2.75 -12.14
C GLN A 539 21.98 1.69 -13.09
N GLN A 540 23.23 1.84 -13.50
CA GLN A 540 24.00 0.80 -14.17
C GLN A 540 24.56 -0.15 -13.12
N VAL A 541 24.59 -1.43 -13.44
CA VAL A 541 25.12 -2.51 -12.61
C VAL A 541 26.28 -3.23 -13.29
N GLY A 542 26.66 -2.75 -14.47
CA GLY A 542 27.75 -3.26 -15.29
C GLY A 542 29.00 -2.40 -15.23
N ASP A 543 29.23 -1.64 -14.16
CA ASP A 543 30.34 -0.68 -14.02
C ASP A 543 31.62 -1.27 -13.39
N GLY A 544 31.57 -2.51 -12.93
CA GLY A 544 32.68 -3.20 -12.29
C GLY A 544 32.71 -3.10 -10.77
N ASP A 545 31.75 -2.44 -10.17
CA ASP A 545 31.52 -2.43 -8.72
C ASP A 545 30.53 -3.51 -8.30
N TRP A 546 30.40 -3.76 -6.99
CA TRP A 546 29.42 -4.68 -6.46
C TRP A 546 28.03 -4.04 -6.39
N HIS A 547 27.04 -4.71 -7.00
CA HIS A 547 25.64 -4.35 -6.92
C HIS A 547 24.79 -5.52 -6.46
N HIS A 548 23.85 -5.24 -5.56
CA HIS A 548 22.78 -6.19 -5.21
C HIS A 548 21.65 -6.05 -6.21
N VAL A 549 21.33 -7.11 -6.91
CA VAL A 549 20.26 -7.13 -7.92
C VAL A 549 19.14 -8.06 -7.50
N GLY A 550 17.89 -7.66 -7.79
CA GLY A 550 16.72 -8.45 -7.47
C GLY A 550 15.66 -8.35 -8.55
N VAL A 551 15.08 -9.49 -8.90
CA VAL A 551 13.94 -9.62 -9.81
C VAL A 551 12.83 -10.36 -9.09
N VAL A 552 11.66 -9.77 -8.95
CA VAL A 552 10.50 -10.34 -8.25
C VAL A 552 9.32 -10.36 -9.20
N LEU A 553 8.76 -11.52 -9.49
CA LEU A 553 7.48 -11.68 -10.15
C LEU A 553 6.38 -11.66 -9.08
N ASP A 554 5.57 -10.61 -9.09
CA ASP A 554 4.42 -10.42 -8.21
C ASP A 554 3.16 -10.36 -9.07
N PRO A 555 2.63 -11.52 -9.51
CA PRO A 555 1.55 -11.55 -10.47
C PRO A 555 0.27 -10.99 -9.86
N VAL A 556 -0.29 -9.99 -10.52
CA VAL A 556 -1.60 -9.44 -10.17
C VAL A 556 -2.71 -10.40 -10.58
N ASP A 557 -2.55 -11.05 -11.74
CA ASP A 557 -3.37 -12.21 -12.16
C ASP A 557 -2.50 -13.47 -12.16
N PRO A 558 -2.60 -14.35 -11.14
CA PRO A 558 -1.86 -15.61 -11.13
C PRO A 558 -2.16 -16.54 -12.32
N GLY A 559 -3.33 -16.40 -12.94
CA GLY A 559 -3.69 -17.14 -14.15
C GLY A 559 -2.98 -16.63 -15.41
N ARG A 560 -2.49 -15.39 -15.39
CA ARG A 560 -1.85 -14.74 -16.54
C ARG A 560 -0.81 -13.70 -16.12
N PRO A 561 0.29 -14.08 -15.48
CA PRO A 561 1.34 -13.14 -15.12
C PRO A 561 1.99 -12.54 -16.37
N LEU A 562 2.30 -11.25 -16.28
CA LEU A 562 2.87 -10.46 -17.36
C LEU A 562 4.26 -9.93 -16.98
N VAL A 563 5.05 -9.54 -17.98
CA VAL A 563 6.35 -8.87 -17.76
C VAL A 563 6.17 -7.59 -16.92
N SER A 564 5.07 -6.89 -17.07
CA SER A 564 4.73 -5.70 -16.27
C SER A 564 4.48 -5.99 -14.78
N ASP A 565 4.28 -7.25 -14.38
CA ASP A 565 4.17 -7.67 -12.97
C ASP A 565 5.54 -7.85 -12.30
N VAL A 566 6.62 -7.71 -13.06
CA VAL A 566 7.98 -7.87 -12.56
C VAL A 566 8.46 -6.60 -11.88
N LEU A 567 8.99 -6.74 -10.68
CA LEU A 567 9.63 -5.68 -9.89
C LEU A 567 11.14 -5.85 -9.96
N LEU A 568 11.86 -4.79 -10.31
CA LEU A 568 13.31 -4.77 -10.39
C LEU A 568 13.92 -3.98 -9.25
N TYR A 569 14.94 -4.55 -8.61
CA TYR A 569 15.65 -3.94 -7.49
C TYR A 569 17.13 -3.85 -7.77
N VAL A 570 17.74 -2.72 -7.44
CA VAL A 570 19.20 -2.53 -7.44
C VAL A 570 19.61 -1.85 -6.15
N ASP A 571 20.57 -2.42 -5.44
CA ASP A 571 21.09 -1.95 -4.16
C ASP A 571 19.99 -1.74 -3.11
N GLY A 572 19.16 -2.76 -2.98
CA GLY A 572 18.05 -2.79 -2.04
C GLY A 572 16.86 -1.89 -2.40
N GLN A 573 16.94 -1.11 -3.47
CA GLN A 573 15.91 -0.16 -3.86
C GLN A 573 15.21 -0.59 -5.15
N ARG A 574 13.88 -0.50 -5.17
CA ARG A 574 13.11 -0.71 -6.38
C ARG A 574 13.43 0.36 -7.41
N ARG A 575 13.56 -0.06 -8.68
CA ARG A 575 13.87 0.81 -9.82
C ARG A 575 12.64 1.02 -10.69
N THR A 576 12.60 2.17 -11.36
CA THR A 576 11.65 2.43 -12.43
C THR A 576 12.03 1.64 -13.68
N ILE A 577 11.12 1.59 -14.64
CA ILE A 577 11.34 0.84 -15.89
C ILE A 577 12.04 1.74 -16.90
N TYR A 578 13.14 1.24 -17.49
CA TYR A 578 13.85 1.88 -18.59
C TYR A 578 13.30 1.46 -19.95
N LYS A 579 13.23 0.14 -20.19
CA LYS A 579 12.68 -0.46 -21.40
C LYS A 579 11.84 -1.67 -21.02
N MET A 580 10.77 -1.91 -21.72
CA MET A 580 9.92 -3.08 -21.54
C MET A 580 9.29 -3.51 -22.87
N LEU A 581 9.22 -4.81 -23.10
CA LEU A 581 8.38 -5.45 -24.10
C LEU A 581 7.47 -6.42 -23.38
N GLU A 582 6.17 -6.18 -23.48
CA GLU A 582 5.16 -6.97 -22.77
C GLU A 582 5.03 -8.38 -23.34
N ALA A 583 4.96 -9.37 -22.46
CA ALA A 583 4.66 -10.76 -22.79
C ALA A 583 4.10 -11.48 -21.55
N GLU A 584 3.43 -12.61 -21.77
CA GLU A 584 2.98 -13.49 -20.71
C GLU A 584 4.16 -14.32 -20.18
N ILE A 585 4.19 -14.55 -18.86
CA ILE A 585 5.21 -15.37 -18.19
C ILE A 585 4.62 -16.73 -17.85
N ASN A 586 5.17 -17.78 -18.46
CA ASN A 586 4.80 -19.16 -18.18
C ASN A 586 6.04 -20.06 -18.33
N THR A 587 6.90 -20.04 -17.32
CA THR A 587 8.24 -20.66 -17.37
C THR A 587 8.17 -22.17 -17.42
N GLY A 588 8.86 -22.78 -18.37
CA GLY A 588 8.94 -24.25 -18.51
C GLY A 588 9.69 -24.92 -17.34
N CYS A 589 9.54 -26.25 -17.23
CA CYS A 589 10.17 -27.08 -16.19
C CYS A 589 11.06 -28.18 -16.78
N ILE A 590 11.75 -27.90 -17.88
CA ILE A 590 12.51 -28.93 -18.59
C ILE A 590 14.01 -28.76 -18.36
N GLU A 591 14.51 -27.54 -18.51
CA GLU A 591 15.93 -27.26 -18.35
C GLU A 591 16.26 -26.95 -16.88
N ASN A 592 17.46 -27.37 -16.48
CA ASN A 592 17.98 -27.09 -15.14
C ASN A 592 18.25 -25.59 -14.92
N VAL A 593 18.33 -25.17 -13.66
CA VAL A 593 18.87 -23.85 -13.31
C VAL A 593 20.33 -23.79 -13.71
N ARG A 594 20.72 -22.69 -14.39
CA ARG A 594 22.11 -22.31 -14.68
C ARG A 594 22.43 -20.95 -14.07
N ILE A 595 23.57 -20.86 -13.40
CA ILE A 595 24.12 -19.60 -12.88
C ILE A 595 25.30 -19.21 -13.76
N GLY A 596 25.33 -17.98 -14.26
CA GLY A 596 26.39 -17.48 -15.14
C GLY A 596 26.21 -17.79 -16.63
N ALA A 597 25.16 -18.52 -17.04
CA ALA A 597 24.86 -18.77 -18.44
C ALA A 597 23.37 -18.86 -18.75
N ALA A 598 22.99 -18.55 -19.98
CA ALA A 598 21.69 -18.84 -20.55
C ALA A 598 21.63 -20.25 -21.17
N HIS A 599 20.41 -20.71 -21.59
CA HIS A 599 20.24 -22.03 -22.20
C HIS A 599 20.46 -22.06 -23.73
N SER A 600 20.49 -20.92 -24.38
CA SER A 600 20.66 -20.83 -25.83
C SER A 600 22.12 -21.06 -26.24
N ILE A 601 22.32 -21.87 -27.26
CA ILE A 601 23.64 -22.13 -27.81
C ILE A 601 24.18 -20.85 -28.48
N GLY A 602 25.36 -20.38 -28.02
CA GLY A 602 26.03 -19.21 -28.58
C GLY A 602 25.68 -17.89 -27.91
N GLU A 603 24.92 -17.90 -26.81
CA GLU A 603 24.80 -16.74 -25.93
C GLU A 603 26.04 -16.57 -25.04
N SER A 604 26.28 -15.31 -24.60
CA SER A 604 27.38 -14.98 -23.71
C SER A 604 27.22 -15.63 -22.35
N THR A 605 28.35 -15.95 -21.73
CA THR A 605 28.43 -16.33 -20.32
C THR A 605 28.74 -15.09 -19.47
N PHE A 606 28.52 -15.19 -18.18
CA PHE A 606 28.83 -14.10 -17.25
C PHE A 606 30.34 -13.85 -17.19
N ALA A 607 30.73 -12.60 -17.21
CA ALA A 607 32.12 -12.18 -17.04
C ALA A 607 32.26 -11.32 -15.80
N GLY A 608 32.75 -11.90 -14.69
CA GLY A 608 32.83 -11.21 -13.40
C GLY A 608 32.63 -12.14 -12.23
N THR A 609 32.21 -11.61 -11.08
CA THR A 609 32.00 -12.38 -9.85
C THR A 609 30.52 -12.34 -9.45
N LEU A 610 29.98 -13.49 -9.09
CA LEU A 610 28.65 -13.65 -8.49
C LEU A 610 28.81 -14.11 -7.04
N ASP A 611 27.83 -13.68 -6.22
CA ASP A 611 27.79 -14.00 -4.79
C ASP A 611 26.34 -14.00 -4.31
N GLU A 612 26.02 -14.81 -3.28
CA GLU A 612 24.71 -14.86 -2.61
C GLU A 612 23.52 -15.08 -3.57
N VAL A 613 23.68 -15.90 -4.60
CA VAL A 613 22.60 -16.17 -5.55
C VAL A 613 21.49 -16.95 -4.88
N THR A 614 20.27 -16.39 -4.88
CA THR A 614 19.14 -16.92 -4.09
C THR A 614 17.86 -16.96 -4.90
N ILE A 615 17.13 -18.08 -4.86
CA ILE A 615 15.80 -18.25 -5.48
C ILE A 615 14.74 -18.37 -4.39
N TYR A 616 13.60 -17.75 -4.64
CA TYR A 616 12.36 -17.85 -3.86
C TYR A 616 11.20 -18.29 -4.77
N ASP A 617 10.30 -19.13 -4.28
CA ASP A 617 9.06 -19.55 -4.96
C ASP A 617 7.85 -18.70 -4.54
N ALA A 618 8.10 -17.49 -4.08
CA ALA A 618 7.10 -16.53 -3.64
C ALA A 618 7.54 -15.09 -3.88
N VAL A 619 6.64 -14.15 -3.67
CA VAL A 619 6.95 -12.71 -3.70
C VAL A 619 7.86 -12.35 -2.53
N VAL A 620 9.01 -11.75 -2.83
CA VAL A 620 9.91 -11.14 -1.83
C VAL A 620 9.58 -9.66 -1.74
N GLY A 621 9.14 -9.21 -0.57
CA GLY A 621 8.79 -7.82 -0.34
C GLY A 621 10.01 -6.89 -0.28
N PRO A 622 9.81 -5.57 -0.42
CA PRO A 622 10.90 -4.59 -0.47
C PRO A 622 11.78 -4.59 0.79
N THR A 623 11.20 -4.86 1.95
CA THR A 623 11.94 -4.97 3.22
C THR A 623 12.92 -6.14 3.20
N ALA A 624 12.48 -7.32 2.75
CA ALA A 624 13.35 -8.49 2.67
C ALA A 624 14.46 -8.31 1.62
N VAL A 625 14.17 -7.63 0.49
CA VAL A 625 15.20 -7.24 -0.49
C VAL A 625 16.22 -6.27 0.12
N GLN A 626 15.75 -5.29 0.89
CA GLN A 626 16.63 -4.33 1.58
C GLN A 626 17.47 -5.03 2.66
N GLU A 627 16.93 -5.97 3.40
CA GLU A 627 17.67 -6.77 4.39
C GLU A 627 18.74 -7.66 3.72
N ALA A 628 18.44 -8.25 2.56
CA ALA A 628 19.42 -9.01 1.78
C ALA A 628 20.58 -8.13 1.27
N TYR A 629 20.29 -6.90 0.88
CA TYR A 629 21.31 -5.90 0.49
C TYR A 629 22.20 -5.48 1.68
N LEU A 630 21.65 -5.38 2.90
CA LEU A 630 22.39 -4.90 4.08
C LEU A 630 23.24 -5.98 4.75
N LYS A 631 23.08 -7.26 4.41
CA LYS A 631 23.90 -8.39 4.88
C LYS A 631 25.20 -8.44 4.12
#